data_90d39b29912435bf236147419640e6ee
#
_entry.id   90d39b29912435bf236147419640e6ee
#
_cell.length_a   1.000
_cell.length_b   1.000
_cell.length_c   1.000
_cell.angle_alpha   90.00
_cell.angle_beta   90.00
_cell.angle_gamma   90.00
#
_symmetry.space_group_name_H-M   'P 1'
#
loop_
_entity.id
_entity.type
_entity.pdbx_description
1 polymer ?
#
loop_
_entity_poly.entity_id
_entity_poly.type
_entity_poly.pdbx_seq_one_letter_code
_entity_poly.pdbx_strand_id
1 'polypeptide(L)'
;MCVGVMGTALASPLYPLYQAHWGLQPSHITGIYVAYMFGALASLLFLGRLSDRFGFLPVLRHGLVLVTAGVLLSALAWSVASFVVSRVLIGIASGMITTSASIGLTQLNRSSNVMRASAMTSFAMALGFGLGPLVGGLMAQWVPQPLVTAYAPSVVLGGLAIYALHQVQLPRPASAAAPGRFALHDWLPRITLPQPALRRPFLIASLGAFSTFGIFGLYASLA
;
A
#
# COMPACT_ATOMS: atom_id res chain seq x y z
N MET A 1 -4.31 -0.88 -7.96
CA MET A 1 -3.97 -1.70 -6.78
C MET A 1 -2.66 -2.46 -6.95
N CYS A 2 -2.51 -3.36 -7.94
CA CYS A 2 -1.27 -4.11 -8.19
C CYS A 2 -0.02 -3.20 -8.26
N VAL A 3 -0.06 -2.12 -9.04
CA VAL A 3 1.04 -1.16 -9.18
C VAL A 3 1.43 -0.49 -7.85
N GLY A 4 0.44 -0.11 -7.03
CA GLY A 4 0.71 0.47 -5.71
C GLY A 4 1.40 -0.52 -4.78
N VAL A 5 0.91 -1.77 -4.73
CA VAL A 5 1.50 -2.85 -3.91
C VAL A 5 2.88 -3.25 -4.43
N MET A 6 3.07 -3.30 -5.74
CA MET A 6 4.37 -3.54 -6.36
C MET A 6 5.41 -2.51 -5.88
N GLY A 7 5.07 -1.23 -5.89
CA GLY A 7 5.95 -0.16 -5.40
C GLY A 7 6.31 -0.29 -3.92
N THR A 8 5.42 -0.85 -3.10
CA THR A 8 5.71 -1.07 -1.67
C THR A 8 6.71 -2.20 -1.44
N ALA A 9 6.60 -3.30 -2.19
CA ALA A 9 7.39 -4.51 -2.00
C ALA A 9 8.74 -4.51 -2.75
N LEU A 10 8.88 -3.63 -3.74
CA LEU A 10 10.05 -3.56 -4.63
C LEU A 10 11.39 -3.38 -3.88
N ALA A 11 11.37 -2.69 -2.76
CA ALA A 11 12.59 -2.37 -2.03
C ALA A 11 13.20 -3.55 -1.24
N SER A 12 12.44 -4.62 -1.00
CA SER A 12 12.93 -5.72 -0.15
C SER A 12 14.25 -6.35 -0.66
N PRO A 13 14.42 -6.70 -1.95
CA PRO A 13 15.70 -7.22 -2.44
C PRO A 13 16.82 -6.17 -2.51
N LEU A 14 16.51 -4.89 -2.33
CA LEU A 14 17.48 -3.81 -2.36
C LEU A 14 18.06 -3.50 -0.96
N TYR A 15 17.49 -4.03 0.11
CA TYR A 15 17.97 -3.75 1.48
C TYR A 15 19.44 -4.13 1.70
N PRO A 16 19.97 -5.26 1.22
CA PRO A 16 21.40 -5.56 1.33
C PRO A 16 22.29 -4.53 0.63
N LEU A 17 21.83 -3.97 -0.51
CA LEU A 17 22.55 -2.92 -1.22
C LEU A 17 22.56 -1.60 -0.44
N TYR A 18 21.45 -1.25 0.22
CA TYR A 18 21.40 -0.10 1.12
C TYR A 18 22.26 -0.29 2.36
N GLN A 19 22.33 -1.52 2.89
CA GLN A 19 23.26 -1.84 3.98
C GLN A 19 24.70 -1.59 3.60
N ALA A 20 25.12 -2.09 2.44
CA ALA A 20 26.46 -1.89 1.94
C ALA A 20 26.76 -0.42 1.62
N HIS A 21 25.79 0.30 1.03
CA HIS A 21 25.96 1.69 0.60
C HIS A 21 26.07 2.68 1.78
N TRP A 22 25.28 2.48 2.84
CA TRP A 22 25.25 3.37 4.01
C TRP A 22 25.92 2.78 5.26
N GLY A 23 26.53 1.59 5.19
CA GLY A 23 27.16 0.92 6.33
C GLY A 23 26.17 0.58 7.45
N LEU A 24 24.93 0.18 7.10
CA LEU A 24 23.86 -0.05 8.07
C LEU A 24 23.97 -1.43 8.71
N GLN A 25 23.63 -1.50 9.98
CA GLN A 25 23.44 -2.76 10.67
C GLN A 25 22.06 -3.38 10.31
N PRO A 26 21.87 -4.71 10.41
CA PRO A 26 20.59 -5.37 10.16
C PRO A 26 19.42 -4.76 10.97
N SER A 27 19.68 -4.32 12.19
CA SER A 27 18.70 -3.65 13.05
C SER A 27 18.16 -2.34 12.45
N HIS A 28 18.98 -1.60 11.72
CA HIS A 28 18.54 -0.38 11.03
C HIS A 28 17.57 -0.70 9.89
N ILE A 29 17.81 -1.79 9.13
CA ILE A 29 16.89 -2.23 8.07
C ILE A 29 15.54 -2.65 8.66
N THR A 30 15.56 -3.40 9.77
CA THR A 30 14.32 -3.73 10.49
C THR A 30 13.58 -2.46 10.92
N GLY A 31 14.30 -1.44 11.42
CA GLY A 31 13.72 -0.14 11.78
C GLY A 31 13.06 0.58 10.59
N ILE A 32 13.70 0.56 9.43
CA ILE A 32 13.16 1.12 8.17
C ILE A 32 11.88 0.39 7.74
N TYR A 33 11.87 -0.94 7.84
CA TYR A 33 10.67 -1.73 7.56
C TYR A 33 9.54 -1.43 8.55
N VAL A 34 9.86 -1.33 9.84
CA VAL A 34 8.90 -0.97 10.89
C VAL A 34 8.30 0.42 10.65
N ALA A 35 9.10 1.39 10.19
CA ALA A 35 8.59 2.72 9.83
C ALA A 35 7.52 2.65 8.72
N TYR A 36 7.72 1.83 7.69
CA TYR A 36 6.70 1.54 6.68
C TYR A 36 5.43 0.95 7.30
N MET A 37 5.57 -0.05 8.18
CA MET A 37 4.44 -0.71 8.84
C MET A 37 3.63 0.25 9.70
N PHE A 38 4.30 1.16 10.44
CA PHE A 38 3.62 2.22 11.18
C PHE A 38 2.83 3.16 10.28
N GLY A 39 3.39 3.56 9.14
CA GLY A 39 2.67 4.37 8.15
C GLY A 39 1.42 3.67 7.63
N ALA A 40 1.54 2.38 7.29
CA ALA A 40 0.43 1.57 6.80
C ALA A 40 -0.66 1.38 7.88
N LEU A 41 -0.26 1.06 9.11
CA LEU A 41 -1.18 0.90 10.23
C LEU A 41 -1.91 2.19 10.56
N ALA A 42 -1.18 3.31 10.64
CA ALA A 42 -1.77 4.62 10.86
C ALA A 42 -2.79 4.97 9.76
N SER A 43 -2.45 4.70 8.50
CA SER A 43 -3.37 4.92 7.39
C SER A 43 -4.63 4.06 7.50
N LEU A 44 -4.52 2.79 7.82
CA LEU A 44 -5.67 1.89 7.98
C LEU A 44 -6.56 2.33 9.14
N LEU A 45 -5.97 2.77 10.26
CA LEU A 45 -6.72 3.19 11.44
C LEU A 45 -7.41 4.54 11.26
N PHE A 46 -6.72 5.52 10.69
CA PHE A 46 -7.19 6.90 10.64
C PHE A 46 -7.77 7.30 9.29
N LEU A 47 -7.25 6.75 8.18
CA LEU A 47 -7.65 7.09 6.82
C LEU A 47 -8.54 6.03 6.17
N GLY A 48 -8.72 4.86 6.80
CA GLY A 48 -9.52 3.76 6.23
C GLY A 48 -10.96 4.16 5.87
N ARG A 49 -11.53 5.13 6.60
CA ARG A 49 -12.89 5.66 6.37
C ARG A 49 -12.96 6.84 5.41
N LEU A 50 -11.82 7.29 4.90
CA LEU A 50 -11.77 8.43 3.98
C LEU A 50 -12.58 8.18 2.71
N SER A 51 -12.58 6.93 2.25
CA SER A 51 -13.35 6.49 1.08
C SER A 51 -14.86 6.52 1.29
N ASP A 52 -15.34 6.34 2.53
CA ASP A 52 -16.77 6.42 2.84
C ASP A 52 -17.28 7.86 2.70
N ARG A 53 -16.42 8.84 3.00
CA ARG A 53 -16.78 10.26 3.00
C ARG A 53 -16.55 10.94 1.65
N PHE A 54 -15.37 10.74 1.07
CA PHE A 54 -14.96 11.41 -0.18
C PHE A 54 -15.22 10.56 -1.42
N GLY A 55 -15.66 9.31 -1.25
CA GLY A 55 -15.73 8.32 -2.30
C GLY A 55 -14.37 7.63 -2.52
N PHE A 56 -14.42 6.43 -3.07
CA PHE A 56 -13.21 5.62 -3.24
C PHE A 56 -12.26 6.19 -4.31
N LEU A 57 -12.79 6.81 -5.38
CA LEU A 57 -11.99 7.26 -6.52
C LEU A 57 -11.01 8.40 -6.18
N PRO A 58 -11.42 9.50 -5.49
CA PRO A 58 -10.48 10.52 -5.05
C PRO A 58 -9.40 9.97 -4.11
N VAL A 59 -9.79 9.14 -3.13
CA VAL A 59 -8.84 8.55 -2.18
C VAL A 59 -7.83 7.65 -2.88
N LEU A 60 -8.30 6.84 -3.83
CA LEU A 60 -7.43 6.00 -4.65
C LEU A 60 -6.44 6.83 -5.49
N ARG A 61 -6.88 7.94 -6.07
CA ARG A 61 -6.01 8.86 -6.84
C ARG A 61 -4.91 9.45 -5.95
N HIS A 62 -5.27 10.00 -4.79
CA HIS A 62 -4.29 10.55 -3.84
C HIS A 62 -3.34 9.48 -3.31
N GLY A 63 -3.85 8.28 -2.99
CA GLY A 63 -3.02 7.14 -2.60
C GLY A 63 -2.01 6.76 -3.68
N LEU A 64 -2.44 6.74 -4.95
CA LEU A 64 -1.56 6.39 -6.06
C LEU A 64 -0.49 7.47 -6.31
N VAL A 65 -0.84 8.75 -6.22
CA VAL A 65 0.12 9.85 -6.28
C VAL A 65 1.13 9.75 -5.13
N LEU A 66 0.65 9.52 -3.92
CA LEU A 66 1.48 9.43 -2.73
C LEU A 66 2.46 8.25 -2.79
N VAL A 67 2.01 7.06 -3.24
CA VAL A 67 2.91 5.90 -3.38
C VAL A 67 3.95 6.15 -4.47
N THR A 68 3.56 6.73 -5.60
CA THR A 68 4.49 7.04 -6.69
C THR A 68 5.54 8.08 -6.26
N ALA A 69 5.11 9.12 -5.53
CA ALA A 69 6.02 10.11 -4.94
C ALA A 69 6.96 9.48 -3.90
N GLY A 70 6.45 8.59 -3.05
CA GLY A 70 7.27 7.85 -2.08
C GLY A 70 8.29 6.93 -2.76
N VAL A 71 7.91 6.23 -3.84
CA VAL A 71 8.82 5.40 -4.63
C VAL A 71 9.88 6.26 -5.31
N LEU A 72 9.51 7.41 -5.87
CA LEU A 72 10.45 8.36 -6.46
C LEU A 72 11.42 8.92 -5.40
N LEU A 73 10.93 9.28 -4.22
CA LEU A 73 11.76 9.71 -3.11
C LEU A 73 12.72 8.61 -2.65
N SER A 74 12.30 7.33 -2.72
CA SER A 74 13.20 6.20 -2.44
C SER A 74 14.33 6.09 -3.46
N ALA A 75 14.01 6.28 -4.75
CA ALA A 75 15.00 6.28 -5.84
C ALA A 75 16.02 7.44 -5.69
N LEU A 76 15.59 8.57 -5.18
CA LEU A 76 16.39 9.77 -5.01
C LEU A 76 16.93 9.94 -3.57
N ALA A 77 16.85 8.89 -2.75
CA ALA A 77 17.21 8.99 -1.34
C ALA A 77 18.71 9.31 -1.17
N TRP A 78 19.01 10.46 -0.55
CA TRP A 78 20.35 10.94 -0.29
C TRP A 78 20.86 10.62 1.13
N SER A 79 19.97 10.11 1.99
CA SER A 79 20.28 9.75 3.37
C SER A 79 19.31 8.67 3.88
N VAL A 80 19.68 8.00 4.95
CA VAL A 80 18.81 7.04 5.65
C VAL A 80 17.50 7.70 6.08
N ALA A 81 17.56 8.94 6.56
CA ALA A 81 16.38 9.68 7.00
C ALA A 81 15.40 9.93 5.84
N SER A 82 15.90 10.36 4.67
CA SER A 82 15.05 10.56 3.48
C SER A 82 14.43 9.24 3.01
N PHE A 83 15.17 8.14 3.12
CA PHE A 83 14.65 6.81 2.80
C PHE A 83 13.58 6.36 3.80
N VAL A 84 13.76 6.60 5.11
CA VAL A 84 12.72 6.32 6.13
C VAL A 84 11.45 7.12 5.84
N VAL A 85 11.57 8.41 5.53
CA VAL A 85 10.41 9.25 5.16
C VAL A 85 9.68 8.67 3.96
N SER A 86 10.41 8.24 2.94
CA SER A 86 9.81 7.60 1.77
C SER A 86 9.03 6.32 2.15
N ARG A 87 9.56 5.52 3.08
CA ARG A 87 8.89 4.31 3.58
C ARG A 87 7.59 4.63 4.33
N VAL A 88 7.58 5.65 5.16
CA VAL A 88 6.36 6.12 5.85
C VAL A 88 5.31 6.59 4.84
N LEU A 89 5.70 7.40 3.84
CA LEU A 89 4.79 7.85 2.78
C LEU A 89 4.19 6.67 1.99
N ILE A 90 5.03 5.71 1.61
CA ILE A 90 4.57 4.49 0.92
C ILE A 90 3.63 3.69 1.82
N GLY A 91 3.92 3.58 3.11
CA GLY A 91 3.04 2.91 4.08
C GLY A 91 1.65 3.57 4.13
N ILE A 92 1.59 4.89 4.30
CA ILE A 92 0.34 5.65 4.31
C ILE A 92 -0.44 5.43 3.00
N ALA A 93 0.24 5.55 1.88
CA ALA A 93 -0.36 5.36 0.55
C ALA A 93 -0.91 3.94 0.36
N SER A 94 -0.19 2.94 0.85
CA SER A 94 -0.58 1.52 0.80
C SER A 94 -1.92 1.26 1.49
N GLY A 95 -2.13 1.82 2.68
CA GLY A 95 -3.41 1.73 3.39
C GLY A 95 -4.56 2.42 2.62
N MET A 96 -4.31 3.61 2.08
CA MET A 96 -5.30 4.33 1.25
C MET A 96 -5.68 3.54 -0.01
N ILE A 97 -4.71 2.99 -0.73
CA ILE A 97 -4.94 2.23 -1.96
C ILE A 97 -5.69 0.94 -1.64
N THR A 98 -5.29 0.22 -0.60
CA THR A 98 -5.90 -1.07 -0.24
C THR A 98 -7.38 -0.91 0.12
N THR A 99 -7.70 0.07 0.97
CA THR A 99 -9.08 0.33 1.39
C THR A 99 -9.94 0.85 0.23
N SER A 100 -9.47 1.88 -0.47
CA SER A 100 -10.24 2.51 -1.55
C SER A 100 -10.42 1.60 -2.77
N ALA A 101 -9.40 0.83 -3.16
CA ALA A 101 -9.52 -0.09 -4.29
C ALA A 101 -10.45 -1.27 -3.98
N SER A 102 -10.44 -1.79 -2.74
CA SER A 102 -11.36 -2.85 -2.31
C SER A 102 -12.81 -2.39 -2.36
N ILE A 103 -13.09 -1.18 -1.86
CA ILE A 103 -14.42 -0.56 -1.94
C ILE A 103 -14.82 -0.34 -3.41
N GLY A 104 -13.91 0.19 -4.23
CA GLY A 104 -14.15 0.43 -5.65
C GLY A 104 -14.48 -0.84 -6.41
N LEU A 105 -13.74 -1.92 -6.20
CA LEU A 105 -14.01 -3.22 -6.83
C LEU A 105 -15.36 -3.79 -6.41
N THR A 106 -15.76 -3.60 -5.15
CA THR A 106 -17.07 -4.07 -4.66
C THR A 106 -18.20 -3.24 -5.27
N GLN A 107 -18.07 -1.92 -5.32
CA GLN A 107 -19.10 -1.02 -5.86
C GLN A 107 -19.26 -1.13 -7.38
N LEU A 108 -18.16 -1.34 -8.12
CA LEU A 108 -18.17 -1.44 -9.59
C LEU A 108 -18.52 -2.84 -10.09
N ASN A 109 -18.62 -3.81 -9.20
CA ASN A 109 -18.96 -5.18 -9.58
C ASN A 109 -20.46 -5.31 -9.92
N ARG A 110 -20.77 -5.26 -11.21
CA ARG A 110 -22.14 -5.37 -11.75
C ARG A 110 -22.88 -6.66 -11.35
N SER A 111 -22.17 -7.73 -11.06
CA SER A 111 -22.77 -9.02 -10.71
C SER A 111 -23.19 -9.13 -9.24
N SER A 112 -22.96 -8.11 -8.41
CA SER A 112 -23.16 -8.13 -6.95
C SER A 112 -22.46 -9.31 -6.24
N ASN A 113 -21.53 -9.97 -6.92
CA ASN A 113 -20.81 -11.12 -6.39
C ASN A 113 -19.59 -10.64 -5.59
N VAL A 114 -19.78 -10.48 -4.28
CA VAL A 114 -18.73 -10.04 -3.34
C VAL A 114 -17.52 -10.98 -3.38
N MET A 115 -17.72 -12.28 -3.57
CA MET A 115 -16.63 -13.26 -3.65
C MET A 115 -15.71 -12.98 -4.85
N ARG A 116 -16.28 -12.64 -6.01
CA ARG A 116 -15.50 -12.28 -7.20
C ARG A 116 -14.69 -11.00 -6.99
N ALA A 117 -15.28 -9.98 -6.38
CA ALA A 117 -14.57 -8.72 -6.05
C ALA A 117 -13.41 -8.99 -5.08
N SER A 118 -13.64 -9.79 -4.04
CA SER A 118 -12.60 -10.17 -3.07
C SER A 118 -11.49 -10.99 -3.72
N ALA A 119 -11.83 -11.94 -4.60
CA ALA A 119 -10.84 -12.73 -5.34
C ALA A 119 -9.97 -11.84 -6.24
N MET A 120 -10.55 -10.88 -6.95
CA MET A 120 -9.81 -9.91 -7.78
C MET A 120 -8.89 -9.02 -6.93
N THR A 121 -9.35 -8.59 -5.75
CA THR A 121 -8.54 -7.82 -4.81
C THR A 121 -7.33 -8.63 -4.34
N SER A 122 -7.55 -9.86 -3.89
CA SER A 122 -6.48 -10.76 -3.41
C SER A 122 -5.49 -11.09 -4.54
N PHE A 123 -5.98 -11.35 -5.75
CA PHE A 123 -5.13 -11.61 -6.91
C PHE A 123 -4.27 -10.40 -7.26
N ALA A 124 -4.84 -9.19 -7.30
CA ALA A 124 -4.10 -7.96 -7.57
C ALA A 124 -3.04 -7.66 -6.50
N MET A 125 -3.34 -7.96 -5.23
CA MET A 125 -2.36 -7.83 -4.13
C MET A 125 -1.24 -8.85 -4.27
N ALA A 126 -1.57 -10.12 -4.50
CA ALA A 126 -0.59 -11.19 -4.66
C ALA A 126 0.35 -10.92 -5.83
N LEU A 127 -0.19 -10.48 -6.98
CA LEU A 127 0.62 -10.05 -8.12
C LEU A 127 1.54 -8.89 -7.77
N GLY A 128 1.05 -7.87 -7.09
CA GLY A 128 1.86 -6.72 -6.70
C GLY A 128 3.01 -7.11 -5.76
N PHE A 129 2.72 -7.91 -4.73
CA PHE A 129 3.73 -8.41 -3.80
C PHE A 129 4.74 -9.36 -4.45
N GLY A 130 4.34 -10.13 -5.46
CA GLY A 130 5.26 -11.00 -6.22
C GLY A 130 6.10 -10.23 -7.24
N LEU A 131 5.47 -9.35 -8.02
CA LEU A 131 6.16 -8.57 -9.06
C LEU A 131 7.13 -7.54 -8.48
N GLY A 132 6.82 -6.97 -7.32
CA GLY A 132 7.69 -5.98 -6.67
C GLY A 132 9.12 -6.51 -6.44
N PRO A 133 9.29 -7.54 -5.60
CA PRO A 133 10.60 -8.13 -5.36
C PRO A 133 11.24 -8.73 -6.61
N LEU A 134 10.46 -9.34 -7.50
CA LEU A 134 10.96 -9.88 -8.76
C LEU A 134 11.61 -8.80 -9.60
N VAL A 135 10.91 -7.71 -9.88
CA VAL A 135 11.43 -6.57 -10.66
C VAL A 135 12.60 -5.91 -9.94
N GLY A 136 12.47 -5.66 -8.63
CA GLY A 136 13.55 -5.08 -7.81
C GLY A 136 14.82 -5.93 -7.83
N GLY A 137 14.70 -7.25 -7.67
CA GLY A 137 15.83 -8.19 -7.69
C GLY A 137 16.48 -8.32 -9.05
N LEU A 138 15.70 -8.42 -10.13
CA LEU A 138 16.23 -8.44 -11.50
C LEU A 138 16.99 -7.15 -11.82
N MET A 139 16.42 -6.01 -11.49
CA MET A 139 17.08 -4.72 -11.70
C MET A 139 18.35 -4.60 -10.86
N ALA A 140 18.35 -5.09 -9.62
CA ALA A 140 19.50 -5.09 -8.74
C ALA A 140 20.71 -5.87 -9.31
N GLN A 141 20.43 -6.92 -10.09
CA GLN A 141 21.47 -7.78 -10.65
C GLN A 141 22.03 -7.27 -11.99
N TRP A 142 21.21 -6.66 -12.84
CA TRP A 142 21.58 -6.44 -14.24
C TRP A 142 21.68 -4.97 -14.65
N VAL A 143 21.21 -4.05 -13.82
CA VAL A 143 21.17 -2.64 -14.20
C VAL A 143 22.18 -1.83 -13.38
N PRO A 144 22.95 -0.93 -14.00
CA PRO A 144 23.84 -0.02 -13.26
C PRO A 144 23.06 0.89 -12.33
N GLN A 145 23.65 1.27 -11.20
CA GLN A 145 23.05 2.09 -10.16
C GLN A 145 21.69 1.54 -9.65
N PRO A 146 21.65 0.29 -9.14
CA PRO A 146 20.41 -0.40 -8.83
C PRO A 146 19.55 0.32 -7.76
N LEU A 147 20.16 1.10 -6.87
CA LEU A 147 19.45 1.88 -5.86
C LEU A 147 18.57 3.00 -6.43
N VAL A 148 18.79 3.40 -7.68
CA VAL A 148 17.98 4.40 -8.40
C VAL A 148 17.13 3.73 -9.47
N THR A 149 17.76 2.97 -10.33
CA THR A 149 17.14 2.41 -11.55
C THR A 149 16.09 1.35 -11.26
N ALA A 150 16.24 0.60 -10.17
CA ALA A 150 15.25 -0.42 -9.79
C ALA A 150 13.84 0.15 -9.55
N TYR A 151 13.75 1.40 -9.17
CA TYR A 151 12.46 2.06 -8.94
C TYR A 151 11.78 2.58 -10.22
N ALA A 152 12.52 2.75 -11.31
CA ALA A 152 12.02 3.35 -12.55
C ALA A 152 10.76 2.64 -13.10
N PRO A 153 10.69 1.30 -13.19
CA PRO A 153 9.48 0.63 -13.66
C PRO A 153 8.25 0.96 -12.80
N SER A 154 8.40 1.00 -11.47
CA SER A 154 7.31 1.34 -10.56
C SER A 154 6.86 2.80 -10.71
N VAL A 155 7.78 3.73 -10.91
CA VAL A 155 7.46 5.15 -11.14
C VAL A 155 6.71 5.31 -12.47
N VAL A 156 7.17 4.68 -13.54
CA VAL A 156 6.52 4.74 -14.85
C VAL A 156 5.11 4.14 -14.79
N LEU A 157 4.98 2.93 -14.23
CA LEU A 157 3.68 2.28 -14.08
C LEU A 157 2.75 3.07 -13.15
N GLY A 158 3.30 3.69 -12.10
CA GLY A 158 2.58 4.60 -11.22
C GLY A 158 2.03 5.81 -11.97
N GLY A 159 2.86 6.47 -12.77
CA GLY A 159 2.46 7.59 -13.61
C GLY A 159 1.37 7.22 -14.62
N LEU A 160 1.53 6.09 -15.31
CA LEU A 160 0.52 5.56 -16.24
C LEU A 160 -0.80 5.25 -15.52
N ALA A 161 -0.73 4.65 -14.34
CA ALA A 161 -1.92 4.33 -13.55
C ALA A 161 -2.62 5.61 -13.04
N ILE A 162 -1.86 6.64 -12.62
CA ILE A 162 -2.39 7.96 -12.26
C ILE A 162 -3.10 8.57 -13.46
N TYR A 163 -2.45 8.60 -14.63
CA TYR A 163 -3.03 9.12 -15.85
C TYR A 163 -4.33 8.40 -16.21
N ALA A 164 -4.31 7.07 -16.27
CA ALA A 164 -5.49 6.27 -16.58
C ALA A 164 -6.63 6.51 -15.57
N LEU A 165 -6.30 6.62 -14.29
CA LEU A 165 -7.31 6.83 -13.25
C LEU A 165 -7.93 8.23 -13.30
N HIS A 166 -7.20 9.25 -13.80
CA HIS A 166 -7.76 10.60 -14.01
C HIS A 166 -8.74 10.67 -15.18
N GLN A 167 -8.63 9.78 -16.17
CA GLN A 167 -9.60 9.67 -17.27
C GLN A 167 -10.94 9.06 -16.84
N VAL A 168 -10.95 8.33 -15.71
CA VAL A 168 -12.17 7.70 -15.19
C VAL A 168 -13.04 8.76 -14.52
N GLN A 169 -14.21 9.02 -15.08
CA GLN A 169 -15.24 9.87 -14.48
C GLN A 169 -16.36 8.98 -13.97
N LEU A 170 -16.55 8.93 -12.67
CA LEU A 170 -17.68 8.26 -12.06
C LEU A 170 -18.63 9.29 -11.45
N PRO A 171 -19.94 9.09 -11.56
CA PRO A 171 -20.91 9.91 -10.85
C PRO A 171 -20.59 9.90 -9.36
N ARG A 172 -20.65 11.06 -8.73
CA ARG A 172 -20.47 11.15 -7.27
C ARG A 172 -21.54 10.30 -6.59
N PRO A 173 -21.18 9.40 -5.66
CA PRO A 173 -22.20 8.66 -4.92
C PRO A 173 -23.13 9.63 -4.21
N ALA A 174 -24.45 9.42 -4.33
CA ALA A 174 -25.47 10.24 -3.68
C ALA A 174 -25.31 10.23 -2.13
N SER A 175 -24.62 9.24 -1.59
CA SER A 175 -24.30 9.11 -0.17
C SER A 175 -23.02 9.83 0.27
N ALA A 176 -22.30 10.48 -0.65
CA ALA A 176 -21.17 11.33 -0.25
C ALA A 176 -21.75 12.47 0.59
N ALA A 177 -21.61 12.35 1.91
CA ALA A 177 -22.11 13.34 2.84
C ALA A 177 -21.67 14.74 2.40
N ALA A 178 -22.60 15.70 2.43
CA ALA A 178 -22.28 17.09 2.22
C ALA A 178 -21.05 17.47 3.05
N PRO A 179 -20.17 18.38 2.60
CA PRO A 179 -18.98 18.77 3.32
C PRO A 179 -19.35 19.39 4.67
N GLY A 180 -19.63 18.55 5.65
CA GLY A 180 -19.83 18.94 7.03
C GLY A 180 -18.49 19.21 7.69
N ARG A 181 -18.50 20.10 8.71
CA ARG A 181 -17.30 20.42 9.50
C ARG A 181 -16.63 19.16 10.01
N PHE A 182 -15.31 19.07 9.83
CA PHE A 182 -14.50 18.01 10.40
C PHE A 182 -14.57 18.08 11.92
N ALA A 183 -15.24 17.13 12.55
CA ALA A 183 -15.11 16.94 13.99
C ALA A 183 -13.91 16.00 14.23
N LEU A 184 -13.08 16.31 15.23
CA LEU A 184 -11.95 15.45 15.63
C LEU A 184 -12.37 13.99 15.88
N HIS A 185 -13.60 13.80 16.36
CA HIS A 185 -14.22 12.50 16.60
C HIS A 185 -14.34 11.63 15.32
N ASP A 186 -14.40 12.21 14.12
CA ASP A 186 -14.52 11.47 12.86
C ASP A 186 -13.21 10.77 12.47
N TRP A 187 -12.10 11.21 13.05
CA TRP A 187 -10.76 10.64 12.82
C TRP A 187 -10.40 9.53 13.80
N LEU A 188 -11.17 9.40 14.90
CA LEU A 188 -10.88 8.36 15.89
C LEU A 188 -11.22 6.97 15.33
N PRO A 189 -10.31 6.00 15.48
CA PRO A 189 -10.55 4.62 15.07
C PRO A 189 -11.73 4.06 15.86
N ARG A 190 -12.74 3.52 15.15
CA ARG A 190 -13.86 2.81 15.78
C ARG A 190 -13.59 1.32 15.70
N ILE A 191 -13.32 0.71 16.83
CA ILE A 191 -13.21 -0.74 16.94
C ILE A 191 -14.64 -1.28 17.07
N THR A 192 -15.15 -1.86 15.98
CA THR A 192 -16.44 -2.56 15.97
C THR A 192 -16.18 -4.07 15.92
N LEU A 193 -16.71 -4.77 16.91
CA LEU A 193 -16.67 -6.23 16.91
C LEU A 193 -17.74 -6.77 15.96
N PRO A 194 -17.45 -7.82 15.20
CA PRO A 194 -18.44 -8.45 14.34
C PRO A 194 -19.57 -9.07 15.15
N GLN A 195 -20.75 -9.19 14.54
CA GLN A 195 -21.90 -9.87 15.13
C GLN A 195 -21.51 -11.29 15.60
N PRO A 196 -22.12 -11.83 16.65
CA PRO A 196 -21.75 -13.12 17.23
C PRO A 196 -21.65 -14.27 16.21
N ALA A 197 -22.55 -14.30 15.22
CA ALA A 197 -22.54 -15.29 14.14
C ALA A 197 -21.29 -15.22 13.23
N LEU A 198 -20.66 -14.04 13.10
CA LEU A 198 -19.51 -13.80 12.23
C LEU A 198 -18.18 -13.81 12.98
N ARG A 199 -18.17 -13.98 14.30
CA ARG A 199 -16.94 -13.93 15.12
C ARG A 199 -15.96 -15.04 14.76
N ARG A 200 -16.44 -16.28 14.59
CA ARG A 200 -15.58 -17.43 14.21
C ARG A 200 -14.92 -17.23 12.85
N PRO A 201 -15.64 -16.98 11.74
CA PRO A 201 -15.00 -16.74 10.46
C PRO A 201 -14.09 -15.50 10.48
N PHE A 202 -14.44 -14.45 11.23
CA PHE A 202 -13.58 -13.28 11.41
C PHE A 202 -12.26 -13.62 12.10
N LEU A 203 -12.29 -14.39 13.19
CA LEU A 203 -11.07 -14.81 13.89
C LEU A 203 -10.17 -15.69 13.01
N ILE A 204 -10.75 -16.65 12.28
CA ILE A 204 -9.99 -17.53 11.38
C ILE A 204 -9.34 -16.69 10.27
N ALA A 205 -10.08 -15.77 9.65
CA ALA A 205 -9.54 -14.88 8.63
C ALA A 205 -8.45 -13.96 9.18
N SER A 206 -8.64 -13.42 10.39
CA SER A 206 -7.65 -12.56 11.06
C SER A 206 -6.37 -13.31 11.41
N LEU A 207 -6.48 -14.54 11.92
CA LEU A 207 -5.31 -15.38 12.20
C LEU A 207 -4.58 -15.76 10.91
N GLY A 208 -5.29 -16.11 9.84
CA GLY A 208 -4.72 -16.38 8.53
C GLY A 208 -3.97 -15.17 7.97
N ALA A 209 -4.59 -13.98 8.03
CA ALA A 209 -3.95 -12.74 7.60
C ALA A 209 -2.71 -12.42 8.45
N PHE A 210 -2.81 -12.52 9.78
CA PHE A 210 -1.70 -12.30 10.69
C PHE A 210 -0.51 -13.23 10.39
N SER A 211 -0.78 -14.53 10.20
CA SER A 211 0.26 -15.52 9.88
C SER A 211 0.93 -15.20 8.54
N THR A 212 0.13 -14.91 7.50
CA THR A 212 0.65 -14.62 6.15
C THR A 212 1.50 -13.35 6.14
N PHE A 213 1.00 -12.26 6.70
CA PHE A 213 1.74 -10.99 6.76
C PHE A 213 2.90 -11.03 7.75
N GLY A 214 2.77 -11.80 8.85
CA GLY A 214 3.86 -12.01 9.81
C GLY A 214 5.03 -12.76 9.19
N ILE A 215 4.78 -13.84 8.47
CA ILE A 215 5.81 -14.59 7.74
C ILE A 215 6.45 -13.72 6.66
N PHE A 216 5.65 -12.99 5.89
CA PHE A 216 6.17 -12.06 4.87
C PHE A 216 7.03 -10.95 5.51
N GLY A 217 6.60 -10.37 6.63
CA GLY A 217 7.35 -9.36 7.37
C GLY A 217 8.68 -9.89 7.91
N LEU A 218 8.66 -11.10 8.47
CA LEU A 218 9.87 -11.77 8.94
C LEU A 218 10.85 -12.00 7.78
N TYR A 219 10.36 -12.54 6.66
CA TYR A 219 11.18 -12.77 5.48
C TYR A 219 11.78 -11.46 4.93
N ALA A 220 10.97 -10.41 4.81
CA ALA A 220 11.42 -9.11 4.32
C ALA A 220 12.40 -8.39 5.27
N SER A 221 12.41 -8.73 6.56
CA SER A 221 13.34 -8.15 7.54
C SER A 221 14.65 -8.92 7.69
N LEU A 222 14.69 -10.19 7.24
CA LEU A 222 15.87 -11.06 7.30
C LEU A 222 16.64 -11.12 5.97
N ALA A 223 16.01 -10.71 4.87
CA ALA A 223 16.63 -10.66 3.55
C ALA A 223 17.50 -9.42 3.39
#